data_51bcf06af0e2287e4977d725de12297c
#
_entry.id   51bcf06af0e2287e4977d725de12297c
#
_cell.length_a   1.000
_cell.length_b   1.000
_cell.length_c   1.000
_cell.angle_alpha   90.00
_cell.angle_beta   90.00
_cell.angle_gamma   90.00
#
_symmetry.space_group_name_H-M   'P 1'
#
loop_
_entity.id
_entity.type
_entity.pdbx_description
1 polymer ?
#
loop_
_entity_poly.entity_id
_entity_poly.type
_entity_poly.pdbx_seq_one_letter_code
_entity_poly.pdbx_strand_id
1 'polypeptide(L)'
;DNTKQLEKMRATVDEKLQETLEKKLGESFDLVSKRLEEVHKGLGEMQTIATGVGDLKKVLSNVKTKGVFGEYQLGNILEQILTPDQYGKNIATNPDYNGSVEFAVKMPGKTNDTVLWLPIDSKFPTESYELLIDAYDQGDKSIVESARKQLIRSIDTFAKDISTKYISVPETTDFAIMFLPVEGLFAEVLREPGIMESLRKKYKIALTGPTTLSALLNSLQMGFRTLLVQERSSEVWNILSSVKSEFSTFGSHLSKVQSQLKTASNSLENLQGTRTRAMERKLRDVEIIEEALRAKAGRR
;
A
#
# COMPACT_ATOMS: atom_id res chain seq x y z
N ASP A 1 -40.38 -4.38 5.46
CA ASP A 1 -39.86 -3.01 5.64
C ASP A 1 -38.34 -2.95 5.87
N ASN A 2 -37.77 -3.89 6.60
CA ASN A 2 -36.32 -3.92 6.90
C ASN A 2 -35.44 -4.16 5.64
N THR A 3 -35.90 -4.91 4.66
CA THR A 3 -35.11 -5.19 3.43
C THR A 3 -34.95 -3.92 2.58
N LYS A 4 -36.00 -3.11 2.48
CA LYS A 4 -35.94 -1.82 1.79
C LYS A 4 -35.04 -0.79 2.49
N GLN A 5 -35.00 -0.81 3.82
CA GLN A 5 -34.09 0.05 4.59
C GLN A 5 -32.62 -0.37 4.42
N LEU A 6 -32.33 -1.68 4.37
CA LEU A 6 -30.99 -2.20 4.12
C LEU A 6 -30.49 -1.89 2.70
N GLU A 7 -31.36 -1.99 1.69
CA GLU A 7 -31.02 -1.56 0.31
C GLU A 7 -30.74 -0.07 0.22
N LYS A 8 -31.52 0.76 0.91
CA LYS A 8 -31.31 2.20 0.96
C LYS A 8 -30.00 2.58 1.67
N MET A 9 -29.66 1.91 2.77
CA MET A 9 -28.38 2.09 3.45
C MET A 9 -27.20 1.67 2.57
N ARG A 10 -27.33 0.55 1.84
CA ARG A 10 -26.30 0.07 0.91
C ARG A 10 -26.06 1.06 -0.22
N ALA A 11 -27.13 1.56 -0.86
CA ALA A 11 -27.02 2.58 -1.90
C ALA A 11 -26.38 3.88 -1.39
N THR A 12 -26.73 4.33 -0.17
CA THR A 12 -26.14 5.54 0.44
C THR A 12 -24.66 5.35 0.81
N VAL A 13 -24.27 4.14 1.22
CA VAL A 13 -22.87 3.81 1.51
C VAL A 13 -22.07 3.74 0.23
N ASP A 14 -22.58 3.10 -0.81
CA ASP A 14 -21.92 3.01 -2.12
C ASP A 14 -21.76 4.41 -2.76
N GLU A 15 -22.78 5.26 -2.70
CA GLU A 15 -22.74 6.64 -3.20
C GLU A 15 -21.72 7.50 -2.44
N LYS A 16 -21.69 7.43 -1.10
CA LYS A 16 -20.69 8.15 -0.28
C LYS A 16 -19.26 7.63 -0.45
N LEU A 17 -19.10 6.33 -0.66
CA LEU A 17 -17.79 5.74 -0.97
C LEU A 17 -17.30 6.24 -2.34
N GLN A 18 -18.16 6.28 -3.34
CA GLN A 18 -17.83 6.74 -4.68
C GLN A 18 -17.47 8.24 -4.68
N GLU A 19 -18.27 9.08 -4.02
CA GLU A 19 -18.00 10.52 -3.85
C GLU A 19 -16.68 10.78 -3.10
N THR A 20 -16.42 10.02 -2.04
CA THR A 20 -15.16 10.11 -1.28
C THR A 20 -13.96 9.66 -2.12
N LEU A 21 -14.14 8.62 -2.94
CA LEU A 21 -13.10 8.10 -3.84
C LEU A 21 -12.78 9.11 -4.95
N GLU A 22 -13.79 9.68 -5.59
CA GLU A 22 -13.62 10.70 -6.62
C GLU A 22 -12.95 11.96 -6.07
N LYS A 23 -13.36 12.41 -4.88
CA LYS A 23 -12.72 13.55 -4.19
C LYS A 23 -11.27 13.25 -3.85
N LYS A 24 -10.95 12.08 -3.32
CA LYS A 24 -9.59 11.66 -2.99
C LYS A 24 -8.72 11.46 -4.23
N LEU A 25 -9.28 10.95 -5.32
CA LEU A 25 -8.61 10.87 -6.61
C LEU A 25 -8.32 12.28 -7.17
N GLY A 26 -9.29 13.19 -7.13
CA GLY A 26 -9.11 14.58 -7.54
C GLY A 26 -8.01 15.28 -6.73
N GLU A 27 -8.04 15.21 -5.39
CA GLU A 27 -7.00 15.75 -4.51
C GLU A 27 -5.61 15.14 -4.80
N SER A 28 -5.55 13.85 -5.13
CA SER A 28 -4.30 13.17 -5.50
C SER A 28 -3.79 13.59 -6.88
N PHE A 29 -4.68 13.78 -7.86
CA PHE A 29 -4.32 14.30 -9.18
C PHE A 29 -3.83 15.75 -9.11
N ASP A 30 -4.45 16.59 -8.31
CA ASP A 30 -4.00 17.97 -8.08
C ASP A 30 -2.63 18.03 -7.42
N LEU A 31 -2.38 17.14 -6.46
CA LEU A 31 -1.07 17.02 -5.80
C LEU A 31 0.01 16.54 -6.78
N VAL A 32 -0.30 15.55 -7.62
CA VAL A 32 0.61 15.05 -8.67
C VAL A 32 0.87 16.14 -9.72
N SER A 33 -0.16 16.87 -10.16
CA SER A 33 -0.01 17.98 -11.13
C SER A 33 0.85 19.09 -10.58
N LYS A 34 0.64 19.50 -9.32
CA LYS A 34 1.48 20.50 -8.65
C LYS A 34 2.94 20.04 -8.51
N ARG A 35 3.17 18.77 -8.17
CA ARG A 35 4.53 18.23 -8.08
C ARG A 35 5.20 18.07 -9.44
N LEU A 36 4.45 17.73 -10.49
CA LEU A 36 4.96 17.76 -11.87
C LEU A 36 5.33 19.18 -12.32
N GLU A 37 4.57 20.18 -11.89
CA GLU A 37 4.86 21.59 -12.16
C GLU A 37 6.10 22.06 -11.37
N GLU A 38 6.27 21.66 -10.11
CA GLU A 38 7.50 21.88 -9.32
C GLU A 38 8.72 21.17 -9.92
N VAL A 39 8.56 19.94 -10.41
CA VAL A 39 9.60 19.21 -11.15
C VAL A 39 9.95 19.91 -12.46
N HIS A 40 8.94 20.40 -13.19
CA HIS A 40 9.17 21.19 -14.43
C HIS A 40 9.89 22.52 -14.15
N LYS A 41 9.55 23.19 -13.06
CA LYS A 41 10.21 24.40 -12.61
C LYS A 41 11.65 24.12 -12.13
N GLY A 42 11.86 23.02 -11.40
CA GLY A 42 13.20 22.54 -11.03
C GLY A 42 14.06 22.15 -12.24
N LEU A 43 13.47 21.59 -13.31
CA LEU A 43 14.16 21.33 -14.57
C LEU A 43 14.58 22.64 -15.29
N GLY A 44 13.79 23.70 -15.18
CA GLY A 44 14.13 25.04 -15.70
C GLY A 44 15.30 25.69 -14.94
N GLU A 45 15.36 25.50 -13.62
CA GLU A 45 16.48 25.97 -12.77
C GLU A 45 17.75 25.13 -12.98
N MET A 46 17.63 23.86 -13.42
CA MET A 46 18.74 22.97 -13.75
C MET A 46 19.55 23.41 -14.99
N GLN A 47 18.94 24.17 -15.88
CA GLN A 47 19.68 24.76 -17.03
C GLN A 47 20.73 25.77 -16.56
N THR A 48 20.56 26.35 -15.35
CA THR A 48 21.53 27.22 -14.69
C THR A 48 22.61 26.46 -13.92
N ILE A 49 22.38 25.20 -13.54
CA ILE A 49 23.37 24.34 -12.84
C ILE A 49 24.42 23.79 -13.80
N ALA A 50 24.14 23.74 -15.10
CA ALA A 50 25.15 23.37 -16.13
C ALA A 50 26.38 24.28 -16.13
N THR A 51 26.28 25.48 -15.58
CA THR A 51 27.43 26.39 -15.39
C THR A 51 28.22 26.14 -14.10
N GLY A 52 27.69 25.34 -13.16
CA GLY A 52 28.34 24.99 -11.89
C GLY A 52 29.25 23.73 -11.93
N VAL A 53 29.40 23.08 -13.09
CA VAL A 53 30.21 21.85 -13.28
C VAL A 53 31.70 22.09 -12.97
N GLY A 54 32.19 23.32 -13.08
CA GLY A 54 33.59 23.67 -12.77
C GLY A 54 33.97 23.52 -11.27
N ASP A 55 33.04 23.78 -10.37
CA ASP A 55 33.31 23.67 -8.92
C ASP A 55 33.11 22.25 -8.40
N LEU A 56 32.29 21.42 -9.06
CA LEU A 56 32.11 20.00 -8.74
C LEU A 56 33.41 19.20 -9.01
N LYS A 57 34.20 19.61 -10.01
CA LYS A 57 35.52 19.00 -10.34
C LYS A 57 36.51 19.09 -9.17
N LYS A 58 36.43 20.14 -8.33
CA LYS A 58 37.30 20.30 -7.14
C LYS A 58 36.87 19.47 -5.93
N VAL A 59 35.56 19.28 -5.75
CA VAL A 59 35.03 18.54 -4.59
C VAL A 59 35.13 17.02 -4.82
N LEU A 60 35.12 16.57 -6.08
CA LEU A 60 35.10 15.17 -6.46
C LEU A 60 36.48 14.59 -6.88
N SER A 61 37.59 15.19 -6.46
CA SER A 61 38.94 14.78 -6.86
C SER A 61 39.41 13.42 -6.31
N ASN A 62 38.65 12.72 -5.47
CA ASN A 62 39.05 11.46 -4.87
C ASN A 62 38.03 10.36 -5.16
N VAL A 63 38.45 9.24 -5.79
CA VAL A 63 37.59 8.12 -6.21
C VAL A 63 36.75 7.53 -5.05
N LYS A 64 37.34 7.45 -3.87
CA LYS A 64 36.65 6.96 -2.67
C LYS A 64 35.52 7.89 -2.20
N THR A 65 35.70 9.21 -2.37
CA THR A 65 34.71 10.23 -2.01
C THR A 65 33.50 10.19 -2.97
N LYS A 66 33.69 9.77 -4.22
CA LYS A 66 32.65 9.73 -5.26
C LYS A 66 31.70 8.54 -5.09
N GLY A 67 32.19 7.37 -4.66
CA GLY A 67 31.33 6.23 -4.29
C GLY A 67 30.43 6.61 -3.11
N VAL A 68 31.04 7.14 -2.05
CA VAL A 68 30.31 7.62 -0.86
C VAL A 68 29.28 8.71 -1.21
N PHE A 69 29.58 9.60 -2.16
CA PHE A 69 28.63 10.61 -2.63
C PHE A 69 27.39 10.00 -3.28
N GLY A 70 27.57 8.98 -4.13
CA GLY A 70 26.43 8.29 -4.79
C GLY A 70 25.54 7.58 -3.78
N GLU A 71 26.16 6.87 -2.82
CA GLU A 71 25.43 6.19 -1.72
C GLU A 71 24.69 7.21 -0.83
N TYR A 72 25.33 8.32 -0.48
CA TYR A 72 24.73 9.38 0.31
C TYR A 72 23.51 10.01 -0.38
N GLN A 73 23.66 10.32 -1.67
CA GLN A 73 22.58 10.92 -2.45
C GLN A 73 21.40 9.96 -2.63
N LEU A 74 21.67 8.68 -2.91
CA LEU A 74 20.66 7.64 -2.96
C LEU A 74 19.93 7.52 -1.62
N GLY A 75 20.67 7.47 -0.51
CA GLY A 75 20.11 7.44 0.84
C GLY A 75 19.17 8.60 1.12
N ASN A 76 19.59 9.83 0.78
CA ASN A 76 18.77 11.04 0.97
C ASN A 76 17.45 10.98 0.17
N ILE A 77 17.50 10.52 -1.09
CA ILE A 77 16.29 10.37 -1.91
C ILE A 77 15.33 9.36 -1.29
N LEU A 78 15.84 8.22 -0.81
CA LEU A 78 15.02 7.20 -0.15
C LEU A 78 14.41 7.74 1.14
N GLU A 79 15.20 8.40 2.00
CA GLU A 79 14.74 8.98 3.27
C GLU A 79 13.66 10.07 3.09
N GLN A 80 13.71 10.84 2.01
CA GLN A 80 12.72 11.87 1.71
C GLN A 80 11.36 11.31 1.24
N ILE A 81 11.37 10.15 0.60
CA ILE A 81 10.19 9.61 -0.08
C ILE A 81 9.58 8.43 0.67
N LEU A 82 10.40 7.56 1.24
CA LEU A 82 9.98 6.31 1.89
C LEU A 82 10.10 6.41 3.41
N THR A 83 9.30 5.62 4.11
CA THR A 83 9.44 5.44 5.56
C THR A 83 10.56 4.44 5.88
N PRO A 84 11.18 4.50 7.07
CA PRO A 84 12.30 3.62 7.43
C PRO A 84 12.02 2.12 7.36
N ASP A 85 10.76 1.72 7.47
CA ASP A 85 10.29 0.35 7.35
C ASP A 85 10.09 -0.13 5.91
N GLN A 86 10.08 0.80 4.93
CA GLN A 86 9.89 0.52 3.51
C GLN A 86 11.18 0.24 2.74
N TYR A 87 12.35 0.47 3.33
CA TYR A 87 13.63 0.15 2.69
C TYR A 87 14.65 -0.33 3.72
N GLY A 88 15.73 -0.96 3.24
CA GLY A 88 16.82 -1.40 4.08
C GLY A 88 18.18 -1.03 3.49
N LYS A 89 19.19 -0.90 4.35
CA LYS A 89 20.60 -0.64 3.99
C LYS A 89 21.41 -1.92 4.15
N ASN A 90 22.34 -2.18 3.22
CA ASN A 90 23.24 -3.33 3.25
C ASN A 90 22.52 -4.68 3.37
N ILE A 91 21.56 -4.92 2.47
CA ILE A 91 20.75 -6.12 2.48
C ILE A 91 21.39 -7.21 1.62
N ALA A 92 21.58 -8.40 2.20
CA ALA A 92 21.97 -9.60 1.47
C ALA A 92 20.73 -10.12 0.70
N THR A 93 20.64 -9.80 -0.59
CA THR A 93 19.48 -10.13 -1.44
C THR A 93 19.67 -11.43 -2.21
N ASN A 94 20.90 -11.92 -2.34
CA ASN A 94 21.22 -13.11 -3.09
C ASN A 94 22.00 -14.10 -2.19
N PRO A 95 21.42 -15.28 -1.88
CA PRO A 95 22.07 -16.29 -1.03
C PRO A 95 23.39 -16.82 -1.60
N ASP A 96 23.55 -16.80 -2.94
CA ASP A 96 24.73 -17.30 -3.64
C ASP A 96 25.87 -16.25 -3.71
N TYR A 97 25.63 -15.04 -3.23
CA TYR A 97 26.58 -13.95 -3.21
C TYR A 97 26.91 -13.51 -1.80
N ASN A 98 28.19 -13.63 -1.41
CA ASN A 98 28.66 -13.25 -0.08
C ASN A 98 28.89 -11.72 0.04
N GLY A 99 27.85 -10.94 -0.19
CA GLY A 99 27.83 -9.49 -0.10
C GLY A 99 26.43 -8.95 0.04
N SER A 100 26.32 -7.64 0.11
CA SER A 100 25.02 -6.94 0.24
C SER A 100 24.88 -5.86 -0.80
N VAL A 101 23.65 -5.57 -1.18
CA VAL A 101 23.30 -4.36 -1.94
C VAL A 101 23.21 -3.16 -0.98
N GLU A 102 23.66 -1.99 -1.43
CA GLU A 102 23.68 -0.78 -0.60
C GLU A 102 22.29 -0.44 -0.05
N PHE A 103 21.28 -0.49 -0.91
CA PHE A 103 19.89 -0.24 -0.54
C PHE A 103 18.95 -1.23 -1.23
N ALA A 104 17.87 -1.57 -0.56
CA ALA A 104 16.77 -2.32 -1.17
C ALA A 104 15.43 -1.79 -0.67
N VAL A 105 14.46 -1.62 -1.58
CA VAL A 105 13.08 -1.25 -1.23
C VAL A 105 12.29 -2.52 -0.93
N LYS A 106 11.56 -2.49 0.17
CA LYS A 106 10.72 -3.57 0.63
C LYS A 106 9.39 -3.55 -0.13
N MET A 107 9.23 -4.48 -1.04
CA MET A 107 8.01 -4.65 -1.82
C MET A 107 7.05 -5.61 -1.11
N PRO A 108 5.73 -5.44 -1.25
CA PRO A 108 4.77 -6.42 -0.76
C PRO A 108 4.98 -7.76 -1.48
N GLY A 109 5.14 -8.82 -0.71
CA GLY A 109 5.28 -10.18 -1.21
C GLY A 109 3.93 -10.80 -1.60
N LYS A 110 3.96 -12.05 -2.08
CA LYS A 110 2.73 -12.81 -2.41
C LYS A 110 1.88 -13.16 -1.19
N THR A 111 2.51 -13.20 -0.02
CA THR A 111 1.86 -13.42 1.28
C THR A 111 2.35 -12.35 2.25
N ASN A 112 1.55 -12.00 3.27
CA ASN A 112 1.89 -10.97 4.25
C ASN A 112 3.21 -11.24 5.02
N ASP A 113 3.69 -12.50 5.02
CA ASP A 113 4.89 -12.92 5.73
C ASP A 113 6.15 -12.93 4.86
N THR A 114 6.05 -12.73 3.53
CA THR A 114 7.20 -12.77 2.63
C THR A 114 7.60 -11.37 2.18
N VAL A 115 8.85 -11.00 2.46
CA VAL A 115 9.45 -9.75 2.00
C VAL A 115 10.07 -9.97 0.64
N LEU A 116 9.64 -9.18 -0.35
CA LEU A 116 10.26 -9.13 -1.67
C LEU A 116 11.13 -7.87 -1.75
N TRP A 117 12.41 -8.03 -2.04
CA TRP A 117 13.32 -6.91 -2.11
C TRP A 117 13.48 -6.39 -3.54
N LEU A 118 13.43 -5.07 -3.74
CA LEU A 118 13.87 -4.40 -4.97
C LEU A 118 15.26 -3.81 -4.75
N PRO A 119 16.34 -4.44 -5.28
CA PRO A 119 17.68 -3.95 -5.10
C PRO A 119 17.92 -2.63 -5.84
N ILE A 120 18.62 -1.70 -5.18
CA ILE A 120 19.05 -0.41 -5.76
C ILE A 120 20.53 -0.23 -5.44
N ASP A 121 21.34 -0.10 -6.47
CA ASP A 121 22.77 0.05 -6.32
C ASP A 121 23.23 1.32 -7.05
N SER A 122 24.05 2.12 -6.35
CA SER A 122 24.57 3.38 -6.89
C SER A 122 25.87 3.13 -7.64
N LYS A 123 25.94 3.59 -8.88
CA LYS A 123 27.15 3.48 -9.69
C LYS A 123 27.53 4.81 -10.32
N PHE A 124 28.80 5.15 -10.13
CA PHE A 124 29.37 6.34 -10.74
C PHE A 124 30.64 5.97 -11.55
N PRO A 125 30.55 5.81 -12.87
CA PRO A 125 31.68 5.54 -13.75
C PRO A 125 32.57 6.78 -13.93
N THR A 126 33.24 7.14 -12.86
CA THR A 126 33.99 8.39 -12.71
C THR A 126 34.99 8.65 -13.83
N GLU A 127 35.88 7.68 -14.06
CA GLU A 127 36.95 7.81 -15.05
C GLU A 127 36.39 8.01 -16.47
N SER A 128 35.41 7.18 -16.84
CA SER A 128 34.81 7.26 -18.18
C SER A 128 33.99 8.55 -18.37
N TYR A 129 33.36 9.05 -17.29
CA TYR A 129 32.59 10.30 -17.36
C TYR A 129 33.50 11.51 -17.40
N GLU A 130 34.58 11.55 -16.63
CA GLU A 130 35.59 12.60 -16.69
C GLU A 130 36.25 12.69 -18.06
N LEU A 131 36.64 11.55 -18.62
CA LEU A 131 37.17 11.50 -20.01
C LEU A 131 36.20 12.08 -21.04
N LEU A 132 34.90 11.83 -20.86
CA LEU A 132 33.89 12.41 -21.72
C LEU A 132 33.77 13.93 -21.58
N ILE A 133 33.82 14.45 -20.36
CA ILE A 133 33.80 15.89 -20.08
C ILE A 133 35.03 16.57 -20.66
N ASP A 134 36.23 16.00 -20.42
CA ASP A 134 37.47 16.53 -20.97
C ASP A 134 37.48 16.47 -22.54
N ALA A 135 36.86 15.47 -23.13
CA ALA A 135 36.69 15.38 -24.61
C ALA A 135 35.78 16.49 -25.15
N TYR A 136 34.72 16.84 -24.44
CA TYR A 136 33.86 17.97 -24.77
C TYR A 136 34.62 19.31 -24.72
N ASP A 137 35.45 19.50 -23.71
CA ASP A 137 36.28 20.70 -23.56
C ASP A 137 37.29 20.86 -24.70
N GLN A 138 37.79 19.73 -25.25
CA GLN A 138 38.69 19.72 -26.42
C GLN A 138 37.98 19.98 -27.77
N GLY A 139 36.67 19.76 -27.83
CA GLY A 139 35.85 20.02 -29.01
C GLY A 139 36.05 19.07 -30.20
N ASP A 140 36.80 17.99 -30.03
CA ASP A 140 37.04 16.99 -31.09
C ASP A 140 35.93 15.91 -31.05
N LYS A 141 35.15 15.83 -32.11
CA LYS A 141 34.04 14.86 -32.22
C LYS A 141 34.49 13.41 -32.11
N SER A 142 35.66 13.09 -32.66
CA SER A 142 36.18 11.71 -32.65
C SER A 142 36.55 11.28 -31.23
N ILE A 143 37.16 12.17 -30.45
CA ILE A 143 37.51 11.94 -29.05
C ILE A 143 36.24 11.79 -28.20
N VAL A 144 35.26 12.67 -28.44
CA VAL A 144 33.95 12.61 -27.75
C VAL A 144 33.23 11.28 -28.00
N GLU A 145 33.18 10.81 -29.26
CA GLU A 145 32.57 9.53 -29.58
C GLU A 145 33.28 8.35 -28.92
N SER A 146 34.62 8.38 -28.91
CA SER A 146 35.43 7.34 -28.25
C SER A 146 35.18 7.30 -26.74
N ALA A 147 35.19 8.45 -26.07
CA ALA A 147 34.93 8.57 -24.65
C ALA A 147 33.49 8.13 -24.28
N ARG A 148 32.49 8.50 -25.11
CA ARG A 148 31.10 8.04 -24.93
C ARG A 148 31.02 6.51 -25.04
N LYS A 149 31.62 5.88 -26.00
CA LYS A 149 31.66 4.41 -26.12
C LYS A 149 32.28 3.75 -24.89
N GLN A 150 33.31 4.37 -24.31
CA GLN A 150 33.92 3.89 -23.07
C GLN A 150 32.96 4.00 -21.89
N LEU A 151 32.27 5.12 -21.77
CA LEU A 151 31.23 5.30 -20.76
C LEU A 151 30.13 4.23 -20.85
N ILE A 152 29.61 3.98 -22.05
CA ILE A 152 28.58 2.97 -22.29
C ILE A 152 29.05 1.56 -21.92
N ARG A 153 30.31 1.22 -22.23
CA ARG A 153 30.91 -0.07 -21.81
C ARG A 153 30.99 -0.19 -20.29
N SER A 154 31.32 0.89 -19.57
CA SER A 154 31.36 0.88 -18.11
C SER A 154 29.95 0.64 -17.54
N ILE A 155 28.92 1.30 -18.12
CA ILE A 155 27.52 1.10 -17.74
C ILE A 155 27.07 -0.35 -17.97
N ASP A 156 27.38 -0.94 -19.11
CA ASP A 156 27.06 -2.35 -19.43
C ASP A 156 27.72 -3.32 -18.42
N THR A 157 28.98 -3.07 -18.06
CA THR A 157 29.72 -3.85 -17.05
C THR A 157 29.04 -3.76 -15.66
N PHE A 158 28.71 -2.56 -15.23
CA PHE A 158 28.02 -2.36 -13.94
C PHE A 158 26.64 -3.01 -13.91
N ALA A 159 25.89 -2.91 -15.01
CA ALA A 159 24.58 -3.54 -15.10
C ALA A 159 24.68 -5.08 -14.98
N LYS A 160 25.67 -5.69 -15.65
CA LYS A 160 25.96 -7.12 -15.52
C LYS A 160 26.28 -7.49 -14.07
N ASP A 161 27.15 -6.71 -13.43
CA ASP A 161 27.57 -6.94 -12.06
C ASP A 161 26.38 -6.88 -11.07
N ILE A 162 25.55 -5.85 -11.16
CA ILE A 162 24.35 -5.69 -10.33
C ILE A 162 23.40 -6.87 -10.53
N SER A 163 23.14 -7.23 -11.79
CA SER A 163 22.27 -8.35 -12.13
C SER A 163 22.75 -9.66 -11.49
N THR A 164 24.05 -9.96 -11.63
CA THR A 164 24.62 -11.22 -11.14
C THR A 164 24.70 -11.28 -9.62
N LYS A 165 24.99 -10.14 -8.98
CA LYS A 165 25.24 -10.08 -7.54
C LYS A 165 23.96 -9.98 -6.72
N TYR A 166 22.95 -9.25 -7.19
CA TYR A 166 21.85 -8.81 -6.33
C TYR A 166 20.46 -9.30 -6.75
N ILE A 167 20.26 -9.81 -7.97
CA ILE A 167 18.96 -10.37 -8.39
C ILE A 167 18.93 -11.85 -8.07
N SER A 168 18.00 -12.27 -7.21
CA SER A 168 17.76 -13.67 -6.83
C SER A 168 16.27 -13.85 -6.58
N VAL A 169 15.56 -14.40 -7.56
CA VAL A 169 14.12 -14.72 -7.44
C VAL A 169 13.98 -16.05 -6.71
N PRO A 170 13.11 -16.17 -5.69
CA PRO A 170 12.00 -15.28 -5.33
C PRO A 170 12.30 -14.22 -4.25
N GLU A 171 13.50 -14.13 -3.72
CA GLU A 171 13.87 -13.21 -2.64
C GLU A 171 13.84 -11.75 -3.11
N THR A 172 14.11 -11.53 -4.41
CA THR A 172 14.06 -10.20 -5.02
C THR A 172 13.02 -10.13 -6.14
N THR A 173 12.72 -8.89 -6.56
CA THR A 173 12.11 -8.63 -7.88
C THR A 173 12.97 -9.27 -8.98
N ASP A 174 12.39 -9.51 -10.15
CA ASP A 174 13.10 -10.02 -11.34
C ASP A 174 13.94 -8.93 -12.05
N PHE A 175 14.07 -7.76 -11.43
CA PHE A 175 14.90 -6.65 -11.88
C PHE A 175 15.49 -5.89 -10.70
N ALA A 176 16.55 -5.11 -10.98
CA ALA A 176 17.16 -4.20 -10.02
C ALA A 176 17.31 -2.80 -10.63
N ILE A 177 17.54 -1.80 -9.78
CA ILE A 177 17.76 -0.42 -10.18
C ILE A 177 19.25 -0.12 -10.12
N MET A 178 19.81 0.43 -11.20
CA MET A 178 21.11 1.08 -11.22
C MET A 178 20.90 2.59 -11.16
N PHE A 179 21.35 3.21 -10.08
CA PHE A 179 21.23 4.63 -9.85
C PHE A 179 22.50 5.36 -10.25
N LEU A 180 22.37 6.34 -11.12
CA LEU A 180 23.44 7.27 -11.50
C LEU A 180 23.26 8.58 -10.71
N PRO A 181 24.21 8.95 -9.84
CA PRO A 181 23.98 10.05 -8.88
C PRO A 181 23.99 11.46 -9.50
N VAL A 182 24.37 11.58 -10.77
CA VAL A 182 24.45 12.86 -11.48
C VAL A 182 23.51 12.88 -12.67
N GLU A 183 22.58 13.83 -12.71
CA GLU A 183 21.59 13.92 -13.80
C GLU A 183 22.25 14.11 -15.18
N GLY A 184 23.35 14.88 -15.25
CA GLY A 184 24.14 15.05 -16.48
C GLY A 184 24.74 13.74 -16.98
N LEU A 185 25.22 12.87 -16.08
CA LEU A 185 25.68 11.53 -16.43
C LEU A 185 24.53 10.66 -16.97
N PHE A 186 23.40 10.69 -16.31
CA PHE A 186 22.21 9.95 -16.77
C PHE A 186 21.77 10.43 -18.16
N ALA A 187 21.73 11.73 -18.38
CA ALA A 187 21.39 12.32 -19.68
C ALA A 187 22.38 11.91 -20.78
N GLU A 188 23.69 11.88 -20.48
CA GLU A 188 24.71 11.42 -21.46
C GLU A 188 24.53 9.94 -21.83
N VAL A 189 24.23 9.09 -20.85
CA VAL A 189 23.97 7.67 -21.13
C VAL A 189 22.72 7.50 -21.98
N LEU A 190 21.66 8.29 -21.76
CA LEU A 190 20.44 8.26 -22.57
C LEU A 190 20.62 8.70 -24.04
N ARG A 191 21.72 9.40 -24.37
CA ARG A 191 22.03 9.73 -25.77
C ARG A 191 22.38 8.51 -26.63
N GLU A 192 22.75 7.37 -25.99
CA GLU A 192 22.96 6.11 -26.70
C GLU A 192 21.60 5.48 -27.03
N PRO A 193 21.25 5.35 -28.32
CA PRO A 193 19.96 4.80 -28.71
C PRO A 193 19.77 3.36 -28.24
N GLY A 194 18.64 3.09 -27.61
CA GLY A 194 18.26 1.74 -27.18
C GLY A 194 18.96 1.22 -25.92
N ILE A 195 19.81 2.02 -25.26
CA ILE A 195 20.56 1.58 -24.07
C ILE A 195 19.62 1.07 -22.95
N MET A 196 18.56 1.78 -22.66
CA MET A 196 17.59 1.40 -21.63
C MET A 196 16.97 0.02 -21.90
N GLU A 197 16.56 -0.20 -23.15
CA GLU A 197 15.97 -1.46 -23.57
C GLU A 197 17.00 -2.60 -23.55
N SER A 198 18.23 -2.33 -23.96
CA SER A 198 19.34 -3.29 -23.92
C SER A 198 19.64 -3.74 -22.50
N LEU A 199 19.83 -2.80 -21.55
CA LEU A 199 20.11 -3.11 -20.15
C LEU A 199 18.95 -3.90 -19.50
N ARG A 200 17.72 -3.51 -19.79
CA ARG A 200 16.53 -4.20 -19.29
C ARG A 200 16.39 -5.62 -19.84
N LYS A 201 16.62 -5.81 -21.15
CA LYS A 201 16.52 -7.14 -21.78
C LYS A 201 17.64 -8.09 -21.36
N LYS A 202 18.89 -7.60 -21.37
CA LYS A 202 20.06 -8.44 -21.09
C LYS A 202 20.23 -8.74 -19.60
N TYR A 203 20.09 -7.71 -18.75
CA TYR A 203 20.51 -7.78 -17.35
C TYR A 203 19.37 -7.55 -16.37
N LYS A 204 18.16 -7.24 -16.87
CA LYS A 204 17.01 -6.89 -15.99
C LYS A 204 17.31 -5.66 -15.13
N ILE A 205 18.03 -4.68 -15.67
CA ILE A 205 18.40 -3.45 -14.97
C ILE A 205 17.55 -2.28 -15.46
N ALA A 206 16.95 -1.57 -14.53
CA ALA A 206 16.32 -0.27 -14.73
C ALA A 206 17.34 0.82 -14.39
N LEU A 207 17.74 1.62 -15.39
CA LEU A 207 18.67 2.72 -15.19
C LEU A 207 17.89 3.97 -14.76
N THR A 208 18.37 4.66 -13.71
CA THR A 208 17.73 5.88 -13.20
C THR A 208 18.76 6.97 -12.87
N GLY A 209 18.38 8.22 -13.08
CA GLY A 209 19.00 9.39 -12.45
C GLY A 209 18.22 9.83 -11.21
N PRO A 210 18.62 10.91 -10.53
CA PRO A 210 17.97 11.41 -9.31
C PRO A 210 16.48 11.72 -9.51
N THR A 211 16.13 12.43 -10.57
CA THR A 211 14.74 12.81 -10.88
C THR A 211 13.89 11.58 -11.22
N THR A 212 14.43 10.69 -12.06
CA THR A 212 13.71 9.48 -12.48
C THR A 212 13.51 8.52 -11.31
N LEU A 213 14.52 8.36 -10.44
CA LEU A 213 14.39 7.55 -9.23
C LEU A 213 13.31 8.11 -8.30
N SER A 214 13.32 9.42 -8.07
CA SER A 214 12.31 10.08 -7.22
C SER A 214 10.90 9.87 -7.77
N ALA A 215 10.68 9.99 -9.07
CA ALA A 215 9.40 9.72 -9.71
C ALA A 215 8.96 8.25 -9.56
N LEU A 216 9.89 7.32 -9.74
CA LEU A 216 9.64 5.89 -9.56
C LEU A 216 9.25 5.56 -8.12
N LEU A 217 10.01 6.06 -7.14
CA LEU A 217 9.74 5.84 -5.71
C LEU A 217 8.40 6.43 -5.27
N ASN A 218 8.04 7.62 -5.75
CA ASN A 218 6.71 8.20 -5.52
C ASN A 218 5.59 7.31 -6.09
N SER A 219 5.80 6.75 -7.29
CA SER A 219 4.83 5.82 -7.89
C SER A 219 4.70 4.53 -7.08
N LEU A 220 5.80 3.98 -6.58
CA LEU A 220 5.79 2.83 -5.67
C LEU A 220 5.08 3.15 -4.36
N GLN A 221 5.33 4.33 -3.77
CA GLN A 221 4.66 4.77 -2.54
C GLN A 221 3.14 4.87 -2.72
N MET A 222 2.67 5.36 -3.87
CA MET A 222 1.24 5.36 -4.19
C MET A 222 0.69 3.93 -4.27
N GLY A 223 1.42 3.01 -4.92
CA GLY A 223 1.09 1.59 -4.97
C GLY A 223 0.96 0.97 -3.58
N PHE A 224 1.91 1.23 -2.68
CA PHE A 224 1.88 0.75 -1.29
C PHE A 224 0.64 1.27 -0.53
N ARG A 225 0.31 2.55 -0.67
CA ARG A 225 -0.90 3.13 -0.06
C ARG A 225 -2.17 2.46 -0.57
N THR A 226 -2.25 2.18 -1.86
CA THR A 226 -3.41 1.52 -2.48
C THR A 226 -3.58 0.10 -1.94
N LEU A 227 -2.49 -0.66 -1.81
CA LEU A 227 -2.51 -2.01 -1.24
C LEU A 227 -2.95 -2.01 0.22
N LEU A 228 -2.43 -1.08 1.04
CA LEU A 228 -2.85 -0.93 2.44
C LEU A 228 -4.35 -0.59 2.59
N VAL A 229 -4.89 0.25 1.70
CA VAL A 229 -6.34 0.56 1.68
C VAL A 229 -7.15 -0.68 1.31
N GLN A 230 -6.68 -1.47 0.34
CA GLN A 230 -7.35 -2.69 -0.09
C GLN A 230 -7.36 -3.76 1.01
N GLU A 231 -6.25 -3.94 1.70
CA GLU A 231 -6.12 -4.83 2.86
C GLU A 231 -7.08 -4.45 3.99
N ARG A 232 -7.08 -3.19 4.38
CA ARG A 232 -8.00 -2.65 5.40
C ARG A 232 -9.48 -2.77 4.99
N SER A 233 -9.78 -2.58 3.72
CA SER A 233 -11.14 -2.77 3.20
C SER A 233 -11.59 -4.22 3.37
N SER A 234 -10.73 -5.19 3.10
CA SER A 234 -11.02 -6.61 3.31
C SER A 234 -11.30 -6.95 4.78
N GLU A 235 -10.51 -6.40 5.71
CA GLU A 235 -10.75 -6.54 7.17
C GLU A 235 -12.10 -5.96 7.58
N VAL A 236 -12.45 -4.77 7.10
CA VAL A 236 -13.73 -4.12 7.37
C VAL A 236 -14.90 -4.97 6.86
N TRP A 237 -14.79 -5.58 5.67
CA TRP A 237 -15.80 -6.49 5.14
C TRP A 237 -15.97 -7.75 6.00
N ASN A 238 -14.90 -8.31 6.53
CA ASN A 238 -14.94 -9.45 7.44
C ASN A 238 -15.65 -9.08 8.75
N ILE A 239 -15.34 -7.93 9.34
CA ILE A 239 -16.00 -7.42 10.54
C ILE A 239 -17.49 -7.19 10.28
N LEU A 240 -17.85 -6.54 9.17
CA LEU A 240 -19.26 -6.31 8.79
C LEU A 240 -20.02 -7.61 8.61
N SER A 241 -19.39 -8.62 8.02
CA SER A 241 -20.00 -9.97 7.85
C SER A 241 -20.25 -10.64 9.20
N SER A 242 -19.31 -10.54 10.14
CA SER A 242 -19.48 -11.04 11.51
C SER A 242 -20.61 -10.32 12.23
N VAL A 243 -20.63 -8.99 12.19
CA VAL A 243 -21.71 -8.19 12.78
C VAL A 243 -23.07 -8.54 12.19
N LYS A 244 -23.17 -8.72 10.86
CA LYS A 244 -24.41 -9.16 10.20
C LYS A 244 -24.89 -10.53 10.72
N SER A 245 -23.97 -11.46 10.93
CA SER A 245 -24.28 -12.80 11.50
C SER A 245 -24.83 -12.68 12.93
N GLU A 246 -24.19 -11.87 13.77
CA GLU A 246 -24.62 -11.60 15.14
C GLU A 246 -26.02 -10.96 15.19
N PHE A 247 -26.31 -9.98 14.32
CA PHE A 247 -27.64 -9.39 14.21
C PHE A 247 -28.71 -10.41 13.79
N SER A 248 -28.39 -11.33 12.88
CA SER A 248 -29.32 -12.40 12.49
C SER A 248 -29.64 -13.32 13.65
N THR A 249 -28.63 -13.70 14.43
CA THR A 249 -28.76 -14.54 15.62
C THR A 249 -29.58 -13.84 16.69
N PHE A 250 -29.29 -12.55 16.94
CA PHE A 250 -30.06 -11.71 17.87
C PHE A 250 -31.54 -11.62 17.46
N GLY A 251 -31.84 -11.41 16.19
CA GLY A 251 -33.21 -11.41 15.66
C GLY A 251 -33.95 -12.72 15.92
N SER A 252 -33.28 -13.87 15.76
CA SER A 252 -33.85 -15.18 16.05
C SER A 252 -34.16 -15.37 17.55
N HIS A 253 -33.26 -14.89 18.42
CA HIS A 253 -33.48 -14.93 19.88
C HIS A 253 -34.67 -14.05 20.29
N LEU A 254 -34.78 -12.84 19.73
CA LEU A 254 -35.93 -11.95 19.98
C LEU A 254 -37.26 -12.61 19.55
N SER A 255 -37.30 -13.23 18.39
CA SER A 255 -38.48 -13.96 17.92
C SER A 255 -38.88 -15.11 18.84
N LYS A 256 -37.90 -15.82 19.38
CA LYS A 256 -38.10 -16.88 20.37
C LYS A 256 -38.68 -16.34 21.68
N VAL A 257 -38.14 -15.22 22.19
CA VAL A 257 -38.64 -14.56 23.38
C VAL A 257 -40.10 -14.07 23.18
N GLN A 258 -40.39 -13.46 22.03
CA GLN A 258 -41.77 -13.05 21.70
C GLN A 258 -42.75 -14.24 21.68
N SER A 259 -42.33 -15.37 21.10
CA SER A 259 -43.15 -16.59 21.10
C SER A 259 -43.39 -17.12 22.49
N GLN A 260 -42.35 -17.13 23.34
CA GLN A 260 -42.50 -17.56 24.77
C GLN A 260 -43.42 -16.63 25.56
N LEU A 261 -43.30 -15.29 25.38
CA LEU A 261 -44.20 -14.33 26.02
C LEU A 261 -45.66 -14.53 25.59
N LYS A 262 -45.89 -14.77 24.28
CA LYS A 262 -47.22 -15.04 23.75
C LYS A 262 -47.81 -16.34 24.35
N THR A 263 -47.01 -17.39 24.51
CA THR A 263 -47.41 -18.64 25.13
C THR A 263 -47.73 -18.45 26.62
N ALA A 264 -46.91 -17.67 27.34
CA ALA A 264 -47.17 -17.33 28.74
C ALA A 264 -48.45 -16.51 28.92
N SER A 265 -48.70 -15.51 28.04
CA SER A 265 -49.94 -14.72 28.04
C SER A 265 -51.17 -15.58 27.81
N ASN A 266 -51.14 -16.46 26.81
CA ASN A 266 -52.24 -17.40 26.55
C ASN A 266 -52.49 -18.37 27.73
N SER A 267 -51.42 -18.77 28.42
CA SER A 267 -51.54 -19.64 29.59
C SER A 267 -52.19 -18.90 30.77
N LEU A 268 -51.87 -17.62 30.96
CA LEU A 268 -52.49 -16.75 32.00
C LEU A 268 -53.97 -16.51 31.66
N GLU A 269 -54.33 -16.24 30.44
CA GLU A 269 -55.72 -16.07 30.02
C GLU A 269 -56.56 -17.34 30.23
N ASN A 270 -55.99 -18.51 29.95
CA ASN A 270 -56.64 -19.81 30.22
C ASN A 270 -56.86 -20.06 31.71
N LEU A 271 -55.89 -19.68 32.55
CA LEU A 271 -56.02 -19.76 34.02
C LEU A 271 -57.13 -18.84 34.54
N GLN A 272 -57.13 -17.57 34.08
CA GLN A 272 -58.16 -16.59 34.46
C GLN A 272 -59.55 -16.97 33.96
N GLY A 273 -59.65 -17.37 32.65
CA GLY A 273 -60.93 -17.62 32.01
C GLY A 273 -61.62 -18.94 32.43
N THR A 274 -60.90 -20.04 32.47
CA THR A 274 -61.47 -21.38 32.61
C THR A 274 -61.46 -21.86 34.06
N ARG A 275 -60.33 -21.71 34.73
CA ARG A 275 -60.20 -22.23 36.11
C ARG A 275 -60.86 -21.31 37.16
N THR A 276 -60.76 -19.99 36.97
CA THR A 276 -61.40 -19.04 37.92
C THR A 276 -62.92 -19.17 37.82
N ARG A 277 -63.53 -19.27 36.63
CA ARG A 277 -64.97 -19.52 36.48
C ARG A 277 -65.39 -20.89 37.00
N ALA A 278 -64.54 -21.90 36.93
CA ALA A 278 -64.83 -23.22 37.51
C ALA A 278 -64.77 -23.19 39.04
N MET A 279 -63.86 -22.43 39.64
CA MET A 279 -63.77 -22.21 41.06
C MET A 279 -64.96 -21.40 41.57
N GLU A 280 -65.32 -20.30 40.91
CA GLU A 280 -66.49 -19.48 41.26
C GLU A 280 -67.80 -20.30 41.21
N ARG A 281 -67.95 -21.21 40.21
CA ARG A 281 -69.10 -22.11 40.18
C ARG A 281 -69.13 -23.05 41.40
N LYS A 282 -67.99 -23.67 41.74
CA LYS A 282 -67.89 -24.58 42.88
C LYS A 282 -68.11 -23.88 44.19
N LEU A 283 -67.61 -22.63 44.33
CA LEU A 283 -67.91 -21.80 45.59
C LEU A 283 -69.39 -21.49 45.68
N ARG A 284 -70.03 -21.11 44.57
CA ARG A 284 -71.47 -20.83 44.54
C ARG A 284 -72.27 -22.09 44.89
N ASP A 285 -71.91 -23.28 44.41
CA ASP A 285 -72.57 -24.54 44.76
C ASP A 285 -72.43 -24.83 46.30
N VAL A 286 -71.29 -24.53 46.88
CA VAL A 286 -71.06 -24.68 48.31
C VAL A 286 -71.91 -23.69 49.10
N GLU A 287 -72.02 -22.42 48.70
CA GLU A 287 -72.88 -21.42 49.33
C GLU A 287 -74.36 -21.82 49.29
N ILE A 288 -74.86 -22.36 48.21
CA ILE A 288 -76.23 -22.86 48.09
C ILE A 288 -76.45 -24.05 49.02
N ILE A 289 -75.51 -24.94 49.13
CA ILE A 289 -75.63 -26.10 50.11
C ILE A 289 -75.62 -25.57 51.56
N GLU A 290 -74.81 -24.59 51.90
CA GLU A 290 -74.74 -24.00 53.24
C GLU A 290 -76.04 -23.28 53.60
N GLU A 291 -76.61 -22.50 52.64
CA GLU A 291 -77.91 -21.86 52.86
C GLU A 291 -79.02 -22.91 53.00
N ALA A 292 -79.05 -23.97 52.25
CA ALA A 292 -79.99 -25.06 52.34
C ALA A 292 -79.87 -25.80 53.71
N LEU A 293 -78.69 -25.99 54.22
CA LEU A 293 -78.44 -26.57 55.56
C LEU A 293 -78.87 -25.65 56.66
N ARG A 294 -78.62 -24.35 56.60
CA ARG A 294 -79.10 -23.32 57.57
C ARG A 294 -80.63 -23.23 57.60
N ALA A 295 -81.27 -23.29 56.39
CA ALA A 295 -82.73 -23.31 56.31
C ALA A 295 -83.37 -24.56 56.95
N LYS A 296 -82.70 -25.73 56.87
CA LYS A 296 -83.12 -26.95 57.55
C LYS A 296 -82.86 -26.92 59.05
N ALA A 297 -81.84 -26.31 59.54
CA ALA A 297 -81.53 -26.23 60.99
C ALA A 297 -82.42 -25.22 61.68
N GLY A 298 -82.96 -24.17 61.07
CA GLY A 298 -83.88 -23.19 61.61
C GLY A 298 -85.33 -23.63 61.64
N ARG A 299 -85.67 -24.84 61.23
CA ARG A 299 -87.02 -25.42 61.27
C ARG A 299 -87.17 -26.55 62.30
N ARG A 300 -86.38 -26.59 63.31
CA ARG A 300 -86.57 -27.45 64.52
C ARG A 300 -86.84 -26.63 65.78
#